data_dbf9df15aabcc3a9502b55dc4623424d
#
_entry.id   dbf9df15aabcc3a9502b55dc4623424d
#
_cell.length_a   1.000
_cell.length_b   1.000
_cell.length_c   1.000
_cell.angle_alpha   90.00
_cell.angle_beta   90.00
_cell.angle_gamma   90.00
#
_symmetry.space_group_name_H-M   'P 1'
#
loop_
_entity.id
_entity.type
_entity.pdbx_description
1 polymer ?
#
loop_
_entity_poly.entity_id
_entity_poly.type
_entity_poly.pdbx_seq_one_letter_code
_entity_poly.pdbx_strand_id
1 'polypeptide(L)'
;YVSLGKDCPSGISWSVSGTGEYYSIGNYRKWAFYPQASLTYMKTPEHILQLSLSTQKTYPGYWEMQSSVSYINGYSEIWGTPGLRPQTNYSVNANYVVKQKYVFGAYFSRTQDQFMQTAYQSTERLAMIYKMMNWNYTQYVGLMATVPFRIGTWWDSRWVAVEQYARHRCDDFFDLPFDRKKWILQCQWDNTFKLNKNLTFELRGFMQTPAIQGTYDLKMVGTVDAGVKWTFAGDKATLSARCSDIFNTSMPECNLRYGGQDLSLIHISEPTRHLRI
;
A
#
# COMPACT_ATOMS: atom_id res chain seq x y z
N TYR A 1 -7.34 21.91 -16.58
CA TYR A 1 -6.22 21.02 -16.90
C TYR A 1 -5.49 21.54 -18.12
N VAL A 2 -4.19 21.70 -18.01
CA VAL A 2 -3.29 22.07 -19.11
C VAL A 2 -2.14 21.06 -19.11
N SER A 3 -1.76 20.59 -20.29
CA SER A 3 -0.65 19.65 -20.46
C SER A 3 0.21 20.07 -21.65
N LEU A 4 1.52 20.01 -21.46
CA LEU A 4 2.55 20.16 -22.48
C LEU A 4 3.48 18.97 -22.44
N GLY A 5 3.88 18.47 -23.60
CA GLY A 5 4.82 17.36 -23.68
C GLY A 5 5.46 17.27 -25.06
N LYS A 6 6.60 16.61 -25.13
CA LYS A 6 7.33 16.40 -26.37
C LYS A 6 8.13 15.12 -26.34
N ASP A 7 8.09 14.39 -27.46
CA ASP A 7 9.01 13.29 -27.74
C ASP A 7 10.15 13.82 -28.63
N CYS A 8 11.36 13.67 -28.13
CA CYS A 8 12.56 14.13 -28.85
C CYS A 8 13.25 12.93 -29.53
N PRO A 9 13.81 13.11 -30.74
CA PRO A 9 14.56 12.04 -31.43
C PRO A 9 15.76 11.47 -30.65
N SER A 10 16.25 12.22 -29.65
CA SER A 10 17.32 11.81 -28.75
C SER A 10 16.94 10.73 -27.72
N GLY A 11 15.71 10.19 -27.79
CA GLY A 11 15.21 9.22 -26.83
C GLY A 11 14.72 9.83 -25.51
N ILE A 12 14.48 11.13 -25.49
CA ILE A 12 13.93 11.86 -24.34
C ILE A 12 12.46 12.17 -24.64
N SER A 13 11.58 11.69 -23.77
CA SER A 13 10.16 12.08 -23.76
C SER A 13 9.85 12.77 -22.44
N TRP A 14 9.19 13.92 -22.49
CA TRP A 14 8.80 14.62 -21.28
C TRP A 14 7.37 15.14 -21.37
N SER A 15 6.71 15.23 -20.24
CA SER A 15 5.43 15.89 -20.12
C SER A 15 5.35 16.66 -18.80
N VAL A 16 4.68 17.80 -18.85
CA VAL A 16 4.34 18.61 -17.67
C VAL A 16 2.87 18.96 -17.79
N SER A 17 2.13 18.78 -16.73
CA SER A 17 0.72 19.12 -16.67
C SER A 17 0.36 19.76 -15.33
N GLY A 18 -0.73 20.49 -15.33
CA GLY A 18 -1.29 21.12 -14.15
C GLY A 18 -2.80 21.10 -14.19
N THR A 19 -3.40 20.76 -13.08
CA THR A 19 -4.85 20.82 -12.86
C THR A 19 -5.15 21.88 -11.82
N GLY A 20 -5.97 22.87 -12.18
CA GLY A 20 -6.55 23.81 -11.23
C GLY A 20 -7.95 23.34 -10.85
N GLU A 21 -8.25 23.32 -9.58
CA GLU A 21 -9.54 22.91 -9.04
C GLU A 21 -10.02 23.90 -7.99
N TYR A 22 -11.28 24.27 -8.05
CA TYR A 22 -11.95 24.99 -6.98
C TYR A 22 -12.84 24.05 -6.21
N TYR A 23 -12.54 23.87 -4.94
CA TYR A 23 -13.27 22.97 -4.06
C TYR A 23 -14.06 23.76 -3.02
N SER A 24 -15.34 23.43 -2.86
CA SER A 24 -16.23 24.04 -1.88
C SER A 24 -17.07 22.97 -1.20
N ILE A 25 -16.84 22.72 0.09
CA ILE A 25 -17.65 21.82 0.92
C ILE A 25 -17.80 22.41 2.32
N GLY A 26 -19.03 22.53 2.79
CA GLY A 26 -19.31 23.21 4.05
C GLY A 26 -18.68 24.60 4.10
N ASN A 27 -17.87 24.85 5.12
CA ASN A 27 -17.14 26.13 5.29
C ASN A 27 -15.75 26.14 4.63
N TYR A 28 -15.34 25.04 4.03
CA TYR A 28 -14.03 24.91 3.39
C TYR A 28 -14.13 25.26 1.91
N ARG A 29 -13.46 26.37 1.52
CA ARG A 29 -13.42 26.86 0.13
C ARG A 29 -11.99 27.20 -0.22
N LYS A 30 -11.41 26.49 -1.19
CA LYS A 30 -10.03 26.73 -1.64
C LYS A 30 -9.84 26.39 -3.10
N TRP A 31 -9.00 27.18 -3.75
CA TRP A 31 -8.34 26.79 -4.99
C TRP A 31 -7.18 25.86 -4.68
N ALA A 32 -7.00 24.86 -5.49
CA ALA A 32 -5.88 23.94 -5.44
C ALA A 32 -5.27 23.76 -6.83
N PHE A 33 -3.96 23.59 -6.88
CA PHE A 33 -3.21 23.35 -8.09
C PHE A 33 -2.42 22.06 -7.93
N TYR A 34 -2.51 21.19 -8.94
CA TYR A 34 -1.87 19.85 -8.93
C TYR A 34 -0.91 19.75 -10.10
N PRO A 35 0.39 20.05 -9.88
CA PRO A 35 1.41 19.83 -10.88
C PRO A 35 1.71 18.34 -11.02
N GLN A 36 1.97 17.94 -12.25
CA GLN A 36 2.49 16.61 -12.59
C GLN A 36 3.58 16.81 -13.64
N ALA A 37 4.62 15.98 -13.56
CA ALA A 37 5.68 15.97 -14.55
C ALA A 37 6.17 14.55 -14.76
N SER A 38 6.54 14.21 -15.98
CA SER A 38 7.22 12.97 -16.29
C SER A 38 8.37 13.21 -17.25
N LEU A 39 9.43 12.44 -17.07
CA LEU A 39 10.58 12.40 -17.95
C LEU A 39 10.96 10.94 -18.16
N THR A 40 11.03 10.52 -19.41
CA THR A 40 11.55 9.23 -19.80
C THR A 40 12.76 9.45 -20.67
N TYR A 41 13.89 8.86 -20.30
CA TYR A 41 15.09 8.84 -21.09
C TYR A 41 15.43 7.42 -21.49
N MET A 42 15.34 7.15 -22.78
CA MET A 42 15.67 5.87 -23.39
C MET A 42 17.03 5.99 -24.09
N LYS A 43 18.10 5.65 -23.38
CA LYS A 43 19.44 5.64 -23.97
C LYS A 43 19.57 4.55 -25.03
N THR A 44 19.02 3.39 -24.75
CA THR A 44 18.85 2.24 -25.65
C THR A 44 17.55 1.52 -25.25
N PRO A 45 17.01 0.62 -26.10
CA PRO A 45 15.85 -0.20 -25.70
C PRO A 45 16.10 -1.03 -24.42
N GLU A 46 17.34 -1.25 -24.05
CA GLU A 46 17.71 -2.01 -22.86
C GLU A 46 17.91 -1.14 -21.60
N HIS A 47 18.02 0.18 -21.76
CA HIS A 47 18.32 1.12 -20.65
C HIS A 47 17.36 2.29 -20.67
N ILE A 48 16.38 2.28 -19.76
CA ILE A 48 15.34 3.29 -19.68
C ILE A 48 15.35 3.88 -18.26
N LEU A 49 15.48 5.20 -18.17
CA LEU A 49 15.28 5.97 -16.94
C LEU A 49 13.94 6.68 -17.00
N GLN A 50 13.13 6.51 -15.97
CA GLN A 50 11.84 7.17 -15.84
C GLN A 50 11.81 7.96 -14.54
N LEU A 51 11.50 9.24 -14.64
CA LEU A 51 11.27 10.12 -13.50
C LEU A 51 9.83 10.62 -13.55
N SER A 52 9.14 10.61 -12.43
CA SER A 52 7.80 11.17 -12.34
C SER A 52 7.59 11.94 -11.05
N LEU A 53 6.89 13.04 -11.16
CA LEU A 53 6.35 13.83 -10.07
C LEU A 53 4.84 13.86 -10.23
N SER A 54 4.10 13.53 -9.19
CA SER A 54 2.64 13.62 -9.20
C SER A 54 2.11 14.23 -7.91
N THR A 55 1.03 14.97 -8.07
CA THR A 55 0.25 15.52 -6.97
C THR A 55 -1.18 15.05 -7.11
N GLN A 56 -1.72 14.47 -6.06
CA GLN A 56 -3.10 13.96 -6.03
C GLN A 56 -3.80 14.42 -4.76
N LYS A 57 -5.04 14.86 -4.90
CA LYS A 57 -5.92 15.20 -3.78
C LYS A 57 -7.03 14.17 -3.63
N THR A 58 -7.35 13.85 -2.38
CA THR A 58 -8.47 12.97 -2.03
C THR A 58 -9.37 13.73 -1.06
N TYR A 59 -10.64 13.71 -1.33
CA TYR A 59 -11.65 14.38 -0.52
C TYR A 59 -12.31 13.38 0.44
N PRO A 60 -12.60 13.79 1.69
CA PRO A 60 -13.34 12.93 2.61
C PRO A 60 -14.77 12.71 2.09
N GLY A 61 -15.29 11.53 2.33
CA GLY A 61 -16.65 11.17 1.98
C GLY A 61 -17.68 11.85 2.91
N TYR A 62 -18.93 11.93 2.46
CA TYR A 62 -20.01 12.53 3.24
C TYR A 62 -20.18 11.89 4.62
N TRP A 63 -20.10 10.56 4.69
CA TRP A 63 -20.25 9.80 5.92
C TRP A 63 -19.13 10.02 6.94
N GLU A 64 -17.94 10.32 6.47
CA GLU A 64 -16.77 10.60 7.31
C GLU A 64 -16.86 11.96 7.98
N MET A 65 -17.61 12.89 7.37
CA MET A 65 -17.81 14.26 7.85
C MET A 65 -19.08 14.47 8.68
N GLN A 66 -19.86 13.42 8.95
CA GLN A 66 -21.03 13.55 9.80
C GLN A 66 -20.64 13.87 11.26
N SER A 67 -21.49 14.60 11.98
CA SER A 67 -21.30 14.89 13.40
C SER A 67 -21.88 13.82 14.33
N SER A 68 -22.39 12.73 13.77
CA SER A 68 -23.05 11.68 14.54
C SER A 68 -22.06 10.76 15.24
N VAL A 69 -22.43 10.27 16.39
CA VAL A 69 -21.78 9.15 17.08
C VAL A 69 -22.61 7.89 16.82
N SER A 70 -21.93 6.87 16.31
CA SER A 70 -22.53 5.55 16.11
C SER A 70 -21.89 4.55 17.07
N TYR A 71 -22.66 3.57 17.52
CA TYR A 71 -22.21 2.56 18.47
C TYR A 71 -22.07 1.22 17.74
N ILE A 72 -20.87 0.60 17.81
CA ILE A 72 -20.65 -0.77 17.32
C ILE A 72 -21.17 -1.75 18.38
N ASN A 73 -20.90 -1.45 19.63
CA ASN A 73 -21.34 -2.20 20.82
C ASN A 73 -21.29 -1.28 22.05
N GLY A 74 -21.55 -1.80 23.24
CA GLY A 74 -21.57 -1.02 24.48
C GLY A 74 -20.25 -0.36 24.88
N TYR A 75 -19.13 -0.74 24.24
CA TYR A 75 -17.78 -0.28 24.54
C TYR A 75 -17.03 0.28 23.32
N SER A 76 -17.69 0.41 22.17
CA SER A 76 -17.04 0.85 20.93
C SER A 76 -17.90 1.85 20.19
N GLU A 77 -17.35 3.02 19.93
CA GLU A 77 -18.00 4.17 19.31
C GLU A 77 -17.30 4.57 18.03
N ILE A 78 -18.03 5.00 17.03
CA ILE A 78 -17.51 5.64 15.82
C ILE A 78 -17.93 7.11 15.85
N TRP A 79 -16.96 8.00 15.85
CA TRP A 79 -17.17 9.43 15.84
C TRP A 79 -16.92 10.00 14.44
N GLY A 80 -17.90 10.73 13.93
CA GLY A 80 -17.71 11.53 12.73
C GLY A 80 -16.89 12.80 13.00
N THR A 81 -16.35 13.40 11.95
CA THR A 81 -15.51 14.60 12.04
C THR A 81 -15.91 15.62 10.98
N PRO A 82 -16.83 16.55 11.28
CA PRO A 82 -17.35 17.53 10.32
C PRO A 82 -16.28 18.44 9.70
N GLY A 83 -15.15 18.62 10.40
CA GLY A 83 -14.03 19.47 9.98
C GLY A 83 -12.92 18.76 9.23
N LEU A 84 -13.13 17.57 8.70
CA LEU A 84 -12.11 16.86 7.91
C LEU A 84 -11.67 17.66 6.72
N ARG A 85 -10.35 17.81 6.58
CA ARG A 85 -9.70 18.45 5.44
C ARG A 85 -9.34 17.43 4.39
N PRO A 86 -9.42 17.79 3.10
CA PRO A 86 -8.91 16.94 2.04
C PRO A 86 -7.41 16.70 2.19
N GLN A 87 -6.99 15.47 1.96
CA GLN A 87 -5.58 15.11 1.95
C GLN A 87 -4.93 15.38 0.60
N THR A 88 -3.66 15.72 0.60
CA THR A 88 -2.86 15.91 -0.61
C THR A 88 -1.62 15.03 -0.57
N ASN A 89 -1.50 14.15 -1.56
CA ASN A 89 -0.32 13.31 -1.76
C ASN A 89 0.61 13.95 -2.79
N TYR A 90 1.87 14.07 -2.44
CA TYR A 90 2.98 14.43 -3.31
C TYR A 90 3.87 13.21 -3.47
N SER A 91 4.14 12.80 -4.69
CA SER A 91 5.03 11.67 -4.96
C SER A 91 6.05 11.97 -6.03
N VAL A 92 7.26 11.50 -5.79
CA VAL A 92 8.37 11.52 -6.75
C VAL A 92 8.86 10.09 -6.89
N ASN A 93 8.96 9.60 -8.12
CA ASN A 93 9.44 8.26 -8.41
C ASN A 93 10.55 8.35 -9.47
N ALA A 94 11.59 7.57 -9.26
CA ALA A 94 12.68 7.35 -10.20
C ALA A 94 12.81 5.85 -10.43
N ASN A 95 12.66 5.39 -11.67
CA ASN A 95 12.79 3.99 -12.04
C ASN A 95 13.85 3.84 -13.13
N TYR A 96 14.73 2.87 -12.94
CA TYR A 96 15.72 2.47 -13.93
C TYR A 96 15.43 1.04 -14.37
N VAL A 97 15.07 0.89 -15.64
CA VAL A 97 14.76 -0.39 -16.25
C VAL A 97 15.93 -0.86 -17.07
N VAL A 98 16.43 -2.08 -16.79
CA VAL A 98 17.56 -2.71 -17.47
C VAL A 98 17.09 -3.96 -18.19
N LYS A 99 17.49 -4.09 -19.47
CA LYS A 99 17.16 -5.23 -20.34
C LYS A 99 15.66 -5.55 -20.38
N GLN A 100 14.80 -4.53 -20.20
CA GLN A 100 13.34 -4.67 -20.12
C GLN A 100 12.84 -5.70 -19.07
N LYS A 101 13.67 -6.04 -18.10
CA LYS A 101 13.41 -7.08 -17.09
C LYS A 101 13.63 -6.60 -15.67
N TYR A 102 14.81 -5.99 -15.43
CA TYR A 102 15.19 -5.57 -14.09
C TYR A 102 14.71 -4.16 -13.87
N VAL A 103 14.08 -3.90 -12.73
CA VAL A 103 13.63 -2.56 -12.37
C VAL A 103 14.22 -2.21 -11.02
N PHE A 104 14.93 -1.10 -10.96
CA PHE A 104 15.42 -0.50 -9.73
C PHE A 104 14.76 0.85 -9.57
N GLY A 105 14.16 1.08 -8.43
CA GLY A 105 13.40 2.30 -8.16
C GLY A 105 13.79 2.95 -6.86
N ALA A 106 13.64 4.27 -6.81
CA ALA A 106 13.63 5.06 -5.60
C ALA A 106 12.37 5.93 -5.60
N TYR A 107 11.75 6.09 -4.45
CA TYR A 107 10.56 6.91 -4.35
C TYR A 107 10.51 7.70 -3.05
N PHE A 108 9.82 8.81 -3.15
CA PHE A 108 9.38 9.64 -2.03
C PHE A 108 7.89 9.86 -2.16
N SER A 109 7.15 9.68 -1.09
CA SER A 109 5.72 9.99 -1.02
C SER A 109 5.42 10.69 0.30
N ARG A 110 4.69 11.80 0.24
CA ARG A 110 4.21 12.51 1.42
C ARG A 110 2.76 12.91 1.24
N THR A 111 1.91 12.42 2.14
CA THR A 111 0.50 12.79 2.20
C THR A 111 0.30 13.77 3.35
N GLN A 112 -0.03 15.00 3.02
CA GLN A 112 -0.40 16.03 3.99
C GLN A 112 -1.88 15.97 4.31
N ASP A 113 -2.24 16.33 5.54
CA ASP A 113 -3.61 16.28 6.06
C ASP A 113 -4.27 14.91 5.83
N GLN A 114 -3.47 13.83 5.87
CA GLN A 114 -4.00 12.49 5.66
C GLN A 114 -5.11 12.22 6.66
N PHE A 115 -6.33 11.98 6.18
CA PHE A 115 -7.41 11.52 7.05
C PHE A 115 -7.43 10.01 7.11
N MET A 116 -7.51 9.50 8.34
CA MET A 116 -7.51 8.06 8.60
C MET A 116 -8.33 7.78 9.85
N GLN A 117 -9.05 6.66 9.85
CA GLN A 117 -9.70 6.19 11.05
C GLN A 117 -8.65 5.72 12.05
N THR A 118 -8.71 6.27 13.25
CA THR A 118 -7.78 6.01 14.33
C THR A 118 -8.57 5.57 15.55
N ALA A 119 -8.08 4.57 16.27
CA ALA A 119 -8.68 4.12 17.51
C ALA A 119 -7.98 4.77 18.70
N TYR A 120 -8.78 5.18 19.67
CA TYR A 120 -8.35 5.77 20.92
C TYR A 120 -9.12 5.15 22.07
N GLN A 121 -8.42 4.65 23.08
CA GLN A 121 -9.04 4.19 24.32
C GLN A 121 -9.31 5.39 25.21
N SER A 122 -10.56 5.65 25.53
CA SER A 122 -10.93 6.77 26.40
C SER A 122 -10.32 6.61 27.80
N THR A 123 -9.78 7.71 28.32
CA THR A 123 -9.28 7.79 29.70
C THR A 123 -10.38 8.12 30.72
N GLU A 124 -11.54 8.62 30.24
CA GLU A 124 -12.64 9.03 31.08
C GLU A 124 -13.66 7.93 31.33
N ARG A 125 -13.77 6.97 30.41
CA ARG A 125 -14.74 5.87 30.47
C ARG A 125 -14.22 4.64 29.74
N LEU A 126 -14.79 3.48 30.04
CA LEU A 126 -14.45 2.23 29.35
C LEU A 126 -15.07 2.23 27.93
N ALA A 127 -14.42 2.92 27.01
CA ALA A 127 -14.86 3.01 25.63
C ALA A 127 -13.66 3.10 24.67
N MET A 128 -13.77 2.39 23.56
CA MET A 128 -12.92 2.52 22.40
C MET A 128 -13.57 3.48 21.40
N ILE A 129 -12.90 4.55 21.08
CA ILE A 129 -13.37 5.58 20.15
C ILE A 129 -12.62 5.41 18.82
N TYR A 130 -13.37 5.13 17.76
CA TYR A 130 -12.88 5.16 16.39
C TYR A 130 -13.26 6.49 15.76
N LYS A 131 -12.27 7.29 15.40
CA LYS A 131 -12.50 8.62 14.83
C LYS A 131 -11.69 8.81 13.57
N MET A 132 -12.33 9.33 12.53
CA MET A 132 -11.63 9.80 11.34
C MET A 132 -10.96 11.14 11.67
N MET A 133 -9.65 11.24 11.53
CA MET A 133 -8.87 12.42 11.90
C MET A 133 -7.87 12.78 10.80
N ASN A 134 -7.58 14.07 10.65
CA ASN A 134 -6.45 14.48 9.82
C ASN A 134 -5.16 14.39 10.63
N TRP A 135 -4.21 13.63 10.12
CA TRP A 135 -2.83 13.64 10.60
C TRP A 135 -2.06 14.76 9.90
N ASN A 136 -1.03 15.30 10.54
CA ASN A 136 -0.19 16.31 9.91
C ASN A 136 0.38 15.80 8.59
N TYR A 137 0.94 14.59 8.61
CA TYR A 137 1.37 13.88 7.42
C TYR A 137 1.72 12.42 7.68
N THR A 138 1.71 11.65 6.60
CA THR A 138 2.48 10.41 6.48
C THR A 138 3.51 10.58 5.37
N GLN A 139 4.69 10.02 5.57
CA GLN A 139 5.80 10.11 4.64
C GLN A 139 6.48 8.78 4.48
N TYR A 140 6.83 8.45 3.24
CA TYR A 140 7.56 7.25 2.88
C TYR A 140 8.72 7.63 1.96
N VAL A 141 9.89 7.09 2.24
CA VAL A 141 11.07 7.14 1.37
C VAL A 141 11.55 5.71 1.20
N GLY A 142 11.69 5.25 -0.02
CA GLY A 142 12.02 3.85 -0.23
C GLY A 142 12.80 3.57 -1.49
N LEU A 143 13.37 2.38 -1.49
CA LEU A 143 14.01 1.76 -2.64
C LEU A 143 13.22 0.51 -3.02
N MET A 144 13.20 0.22 -4.29
CA MET A 144 12.54 -0.98 -4.81
C MET A 144 13.43 -1.66 -5.85
N ALA A 145 13.43 -2.99 -5.83
CA ALA A 145 14.10 -3.79 -6.85
C ALA A 145 13.16 -4.92 -7.33
N THR A 146 13.05 -5.08 -8.64
CA THR A 146 12.41 -6.24 -9.28
C THR A 146 13.46 -6.99 -10.08
N VAL A 147 13.68 -8.25 -9.71
CA VAL A 147 14.72 -9.11 -10.29
C VAL A 147 14.09 -10.43 -10.74
N PRO A 148 13.69 -10.55 -12.02
CA PRO A 148 13.34 -11.83 -12.59
C PRO A 148 14.60 -12.58 -13.04
N PHE A 149 14.62 -13.89 -12.85
CA PHE A 149 15.66 -14.75 -13.39
C PHE A 149 15.08 -16.10 -13.83
N ARG A 150 15.82 -16.79 -14.67
CA ARG A 150 15.47 -18.11 -15.19
C ARG A 150 16.66 -19.04 -15.09
N ILE A 151 16.43 -20.23 -14.60
CA ILE A 151 17.43 -21.31 -14.59
C ILE A 151 16.95 -22.42 -15.52
N GLY A 152 17.73 -22.62 -16.58
CA GLY A 152 17.35 -23.56 -17.64
C GLY A 152 15.99 -23.25 -18.24
N THR A 153 15.23 -24.28 -18.55
CA THR A 153 13.87 -24.18 -19.08
C THR A 153 12.79 -24.52 -18.04
N TRP A 154 13.23 -24.93 -16.84
CA TRP A 154 12.38 -25.53 -15.83
C TRP A 154 12.03 -24.61 -14.67
N TRP A 155 12.82 -23.56 -14.35
CA TRP A 155 12.57 -22.65 -13.24
C TRP A 155 12.58 -21.19 -13.69
N ASP A 156 11.41 -20.55 -13.61
CA ASP A 156 11.23 -19.10 -13.75
C ASP A 156 10.97 -18.52 -12.36
N SER A 157 11.70 -17.48 -11.99
CA SER A 157 11.56 -16.81 -10.70
C SER A 157 11.50 -15.29 -10.87
N ARG A 158 10.72 -14.62 -10.02
CA ARG A 158 10.64 -13.16 -9.94
C ARG A 158 10.62 -12.76 -8.49
N TRP A 159 11.55 -11.87 -8.12
CA TRP A 159 11.62 -11.29 -6.79
C TRP A 159 11.33 -9.79 -6.86
N VAL A 160 10.56 -9.31 -5.91
CA VAL A 160 10.32 -7.88 -5.69
C VAL A 160 10.67 -7.59 -4.24
N ALA A 161 11.57 -6.66 -4.03
CA ALA A 161 11.93 -6.18 -2.70
C ALA A 161 11.66 -4.67 -2.63
N VAL A 162 11.05 -4.23 -1.55
CA VAL A 162 10.82 -2.82 -1.26
C VAL A 162 11.29 -2.56 0.16
N GLU A 163 12.26 -1.68 0.32
CA GLU A 163 12.68 -1.17 1.62
C GLU A 163 12.27 0.28 1.74
N GLN A 164 11.55 0.63 2.81
CA GLN A 164 11.04 1.98 3.01
C GLN A 164 11.17 2.43 4.45
N TYR A 165 11.47 3.72 4.59
CA TYR A 165 11.36 4.45 5.84
C TYR A 165 10.01 5.13 5.88
N ALA A 166 9.18 4.75 6.86
CA ALA A 166 7.88 5.33 7.13
C ALA A 166 7.96 6.33 8.29
N ARG A 167 7.28 7.47 8.16
CA ARG A 167 7.08 8.42 9.24
C ARG A 167 5.64 8.91 9.26
N HIS A 168 4.98 8.77 10.42
CA HIS A 168 3.61 9.19 10.65
C HIS A 168 3.58 10.21 11.79
N ARG A 169 2.98 11.37 11.54
CA ARG A 169 2.88 12.43 12.54
C ARG A 169 1.46 12.97 12.66
N CYS A 170 1.01 13.08 13.89
CA CYS A 170 -0.24 13.75 14.26
C CYS A 170 -0.03 14.50 15.58
N ASP A 171 -0.16 15.82 15.56
CA ASP A 171 0.01 16.67 16.74
C ASP A 171 -1.31 16.81 17.51
N ASP A 172 -2.46 16.59 16.88
CA ASP A 172 -3.81 16.75 17.41
C ASP A 172 -4.54 15.41 17.65
N PHE A 173 -3.79 14.33 17.94
CA PHE A 173 -4.41 13.04 18.23
C PHE A 173 -4.85 12.98 19.69
N PHE A 174 -6.08 13.42 19.98
CA PHE A 174 -6.61 13.53 21.34
C PHE A 174 -5.59 14.21 22.30
N ASP A 175 -5.25 13.56 23.41
CA ASP A 175 -4.18 13.94 24.34
C ASP A 175 -2.83 13.25 24.09
N LEU A 176 -2.71 12.50 23.00
CA LEU A 176 -1.56 11.64 22.68
C LEU A 176 -0.93 11.95 21.32
N PRO A 177 -0.31 13.14 21.14
CA PRO A 177 0.38 13.44 19.89
C PRO A 177 1.45 12.40 19.60
N PHE A 178 1.64 12.07 18.29
CA PHE A 178 2.64 11.10 17.89
C PHE A 178 3.49 11.55 16.71
N ASP A 179 4.76 11.16 16.74
CA ASP A 179 5.72 11.23 15.62
C ASP A 179 6.48 9.91 15.56
N ARG A 180 5.94 8.95 14.81
CA ARG A 180 6.44 7.58 14.75
C ARG A 180 7.16 7.30 13.45
N LYS A 181 8.23 6.53 13.55
CA LYS A 181 9.12 6.22 12.44
C LYS A 181 9.46 4.75 12.46
N LYS A 182 9.57 4.13 11.27
CA LYS A 182 9.98 2.73 11.15
C LYS A 182 10.55 2.41 9.78
N TRP A 183 11.56 1.56 9.75
CA TRP A 183 11.98 0.88 8.53
C TRP A 183 11.12 -0.35 8.31
N ILE A 184 10.69 -0.55 7.08
CA ILE A 184 9.80 -1.63 6.68
C ILE A 184 10.39 -2.25 5.42
N LEU A 185 10.67 -3.55 5.47
CA LEU A 185 11.06 -4.35 4.32
C LEU A 185 9.87 -5.21 3.90
N GLN A 186 9.56 -5.17 2.61
CA GLN A 186 8.59 -6.06 1.97
C GLN A 186 9.32 -6.87 0.90
N CYS A 187 9.07 -8.17 0.89
CA CYS A 187 9.58 -9.07 -0.14
C CYS A 187 8.43 -9.89 -0.71
N GLN A 188 8.38 -9.98 -2.03
CA GLN A 188 7.47 -10.86 -2.74
C GLN A 188 8.28 -11.72 -3.69
N TRP A 189 7.93 -12.98 -3.79
CA TRP A 189 8.55 -13.90 -4.74
C TRP A 189 7.51 -14.76 -5.43
N ASP A 190 7.68 -14.91 -6.74
CA ASP A 190 6.90 -15.79 -7.59
C ASP A 190 7.86 -16.80 -8.22
N ASN A 191 7.63 -18.08 -7.99
CA ASN A 191 8.41 -19.17 -8.59
C ASN A 191 7.50 -20.08 -9.38
N THR A 192 7.93 -20.42 -10.59
CA THR A 192 7.24 -21.36 -11.47
C THR A 192 8.22 -22.44 -11.86
N PHE A 193 7.91 -23.68 -11.49
CA PHE A 193 8.71 -24.87 -11.78
C PHE A 193 7.99 -25.72 -12.84
N LYS A 194 8.56 -25.80 -14.03
CA LYS A 194 8.07 -26.64 -15.13
C LYS A 194 8.70 -28.03 -15.00
N LEU A 195 8.03 -28.93 -14.30
CA LEU A 195 8.55 -30.28 -14.05
C LEU A 195 8.62 -31.13 -15.32
N ASN A 196 7.67 -30.90 -16.21
CA ASN A 196 7.66 -31.45 -17.58
C ASN A 196 6.74 -30.58 -18.46
N LYS A 197 6.48 -31.00 -19.70
CA LYS A 197 5.63 -30.24 -20.66
C LYS A 197 4.20 -30.05 -20.15
N ASN A 198 3.73 -30.93 -19.29
CA ASN A 198 2.33 -31.04 -18.89
C ASN A 198 2.12 -30.64 -17.41
N LEU A 199 3.18 -30.61 -16.60
CA LEU A 199 3.07 -30.37 -15.16
C LEU A 199 3.91 -29.19 -14.73
N THR A 200 3.22 -28.20 -14.14
CA THR A 200 3.81 -26.97 -13.60
C THR A 200 3.44 -26.87 -12.13
N PHE A 201 4.43 -26.54 -11.30
CA PHE A 201 4.25 -26.18 -9.90
C PHE A 201 4.55 -24.70 -9.71
N GLU A 202 3.71 -23.99 -8.95
CA GLU A 202 3.87 -22.60 -8.61
C GLU A 202 4.04 -22.45 -7.10
N LEU A 203 4.99 -21.61 -6.68
CA LEU A 203 5.20 -21.24 -5.29
C LEU A 203 5.33 -19.72 -5.22
N ARG A 204 4.40 -19.08 -4.52
CA ARG A 204 4.39 -17.64 -4.32
C ARG A 204 4.52 -17.34 -2.84
N GLY A 205 5.15 -16.23 -2.53
CA GLY A 205 5.22 -15.79 -1.17
C GLY A 205 5.31 -14.28 -1.06
N PHE A 206 4.92 -13.82 0.09
CA PHE A 206 5.01 -12.42 0.50
C PHE A 206 5.46 -12.39 1.95
N MET A 207 6.30 -11.44 2.31
CA MET A 207 6.62 -11.11 3.70
C MET A 207 6.78 -9.61 3.87
N GLN A 208 6.38 -9.12 5.03
CA GLN A 208 6.60 -7.76 5.48
C GLN A 208 7.10 -7.79 6.92
N THR A 209 8.18 -7.05 7.18
CA THR A 209 8.67 -6.83 8.55
C THR A 209 7.67 -6.01 9.36
N PRO A 210 7.80 -5.94 10.70
CA PRO A 210 6.91 -5.15 11.52
C PRO A 210 6.79 -3.71 11.02
N ALA A 211 5.57 -3.19 10.94
CA ALA A 211 5.23 -1.87 10.44
C ALA A 211 4.52 -1.01 11.48
N ILE A 212 4.25 0.24 11.14
CA ILE A 212 3.45 1.16 11.95
C ILE A 212 2.27 1.70 11.13
N GLN A 213 1.16 1.95 11.80
CA GLN A 213 0.02 2.67 11.25
C GLN A 213 -0.53 3.61 12.33
N GLY A 214 -0.06 4.88 12.34
CA GLY A 214 -0.34 5.81 13.44
C GLY A 214 0.15 5.26 14.77
N THR A 215 -0.77 5.06 15.70
CA THR A 215 -0.50 4.52 17.03
C THR A 215 -0.38 2.98 17.04
N TYR A 216 -0.77 2.31 15.96
CA TYR A 216 -0.69 0.86 15.87
C TYR A 216 0.71 0.34 15.53
N ASP A 217 1.10 -0.73 16.19
CA ASP A 217 2.21 -1.60 15.83
C ASP A 217 1.69 -2.85 15.13
N LEU A 218 2.06 -2.99 13.86
CA LEU A 218 1.75 -4.17 13.06
C LEU A 218 2.92 -5.13 13.19
N LYS A 219 2.66 -6.39 13.60
CA LYS A 219 3.68 -7.42 13.62
C LYS A 219 4.05 -7.86 12.20
N MET A 220 5.09 -8.66 12.12
CA MET A 220 5.48 -9.31 10.86
C MET A 220 4.31 -10.11 10.28
N VAL A 221 4.13 -9.99 8.98
CA VAL A 221 3.13 -10.75 8.22
C VAL A 221 3.80 -11.42 7.02
N GLY A 222 3.30 -12.57 6.65
CA GLY A 222 3.77 -13.26 5.45
C GLY A 222 2.77 -14.31 5.01
N THR A 223 2.81 -14.63 3.72
CA THR A 223 1.98 -15.66 3.11
C THR A 223 2.82 -16.54 2.21
N VAL A 224 2.47 -17.81 2.14
CA VAL A 224 3.00 -18.75 1.15
C VAL A 224 1.83 -19.45 0.49
N ASP A 225 1.77 -19.34 -0.84
CA ASP A 225 0.79 -20.00 -1.67
C ASP A 225 1.47 -21.06 -2.54
N ALA A 226 0.85 -22.20 -2.72
CA ALA A 226 1.29 -23.21 -3.69
C ALA A 226 0.19 -23.57 -4.67
N GLY A 227 0.59 -23.86 -5.91
CA GLY A 227 -0.32 -24.26 -6.98
C GLY A 227 0.28 -25.34 -7.84
N VAL A 228 -0.58 -26.19 -8.38
CA VAL A 228 -0.24 -27.21 -9.37
C VAL A 228 -1.16 -27.05 -10.56
N LYS A 229 -0.59 -27.08 -11.75
CA LYS A 229 -1.30 -27.10 -13.01
C LYS A 229 -0.86 -28.33 -13.81
N TRP A 230 -1.81 -29.19 -14.15
CA TRP A 230 -1.58 -30.38 -14.95
C TRP A 230 -2.45 -30.38 -16.21
N THR A 231 -1.78 -30.39 -17.36
CA THR A 231 -2.42 -30.44 -18.67
C THR A 231 -2.31 -31.86 -19.21
N PHE A 232 -3.40 -32.43 -19.69
CA PHE A 232 -3.46 -33.84 -20.14
C PHE A 232 -4.40 -34.01 -21.32
N ALA A 233 -4.62 -35.25 -21.80
CA ALA A 233 -5.44 -35.58 -22.97
C ALA A 233 -4.99 -34.85 -24.25
N GLY A 234 -3.67 -34.73 -24.51
CA GLY A 234 -3.13 -34.05 -25.69
C GLY A 234 -3.43 -32.52 -25.64
N ASP A 235 -3.25 -31.90 -24.52
CA ASP A 235 -3.48 -30.46 -24.22
C ASP A 235 -4.96 -30.04 -24.25
N LYS A 236 -5.90 -30.98 -24.28
CA LYS A 236 -7.33 -30.71 -24.35
C LYS A 236 -7.97 -30.50 -22.98
N ALA A 237 -7.33 -30.93 -21.92
CA ALA A 237 -7.82 -30.79 -20.53
C ALA A 237 -6.74 -30.26 -19.61
N THR A 238 -7.14 -29.42 -18.66
CA THR A 238 -6.25 -28.86 -17.64
C THR A 238 -6.92 -28.97 -16.28
N LEU A 239 -6.21 -29.55 -15.31
CA LEU A 239 -6.58 -29.55 -13.91
C LEU A 239 -5.66 -28.57 -13.17
N SER A 240 -6.25 -27.69 -12.36
CA SER A 240 -5.49 -26.77 -11.51
C SER A 240 -5.98 -26.87 -10.08
N ALA A 241 -5.03 -26.96 -9.15
CA ALA A 241 -5.29 -26.88 -7.71
C ALA A 241 -4.42 -25.78 -7.12
N ARG A 242 -4.98 -25.01 -6.18
CA ARG A 242 -4.26 -23.96 -5.47
C ARG A 242 -4.60 -24.00 -3.98
N CYS A 243 -3.57 -23.86 -3.15
CA CYS A 243 -3.67 -23.64 -1.73
C CYS A 243 -3.08 -22.27 -1.42
N SER A 244 -3.86 -21.37 -0.85
CA SER A 244 -3.41 -20.04 -0.45
C SER A 244 -3.17 -20.01 1.06
N ASP A 245 -2.18 -19.21 1.46
CA ASP A 245 -1.80 -19.00 2.86
C ASP A 245 -1.63 -20.31 3.64
N ILE A 246 -0.76 -21.18 3.15
CA ILE A 246 -0.55 -22.54 3.67
C ILE A 246 -0.29 -22.55 5.19
N PHE A 247 0.36 -21.50 5.71
CA PHE A 247 0.72 -21.38 7.13
C PHE A 247 -0.27 -20.57 7.96
N ASN A 248 -1.35 -20.04 7.35
CA ASN A 248 -2.35 -19.18 8.00
C ASN A 248 -1.72 -17.97 8.71
N THR A 249 -0.85 -17.25 8.00
CA THR A 249 -0.06 -16.14 8.51
C THR A 249 -0.32 -14.82 7.80
N SER A 250 -1.40 -14.75 7.00
CA SER A 250 -1.76 -13.57 6.18
C SER A 250 -2.24 -12.36 6.98
N MET A 251 -2.71 -12.57 8.21
CA MET A 251 -3.22 -11.49 9.04
C MET A 251 -2.20 -11.08 10.09
N PRO A 252 -1.69 -9.83 10.04
CA PRO A 252 -0.78 -9.34 11.06
C PRO A 252 -1.53 -9.13 12.37
N GLU A 253 -0.92 -9.53 13.48
CA GLU A 253 -1.36 -9.05 14.78
C GLU A 253 -1.14 -7.54 14.83
N CYS A 254 -2.18 -6.84 15.30
CA CYS A 254 -2.16 -5.40 15.47
C CYS A 254 -2.24 -5.07 16.96
N ASN A 255 -1.24 -4.36 17.46
CA ASN A 255 -1.18 -3.92 18.85
C ASN A 255 -1.24 -2.40 18.91
N LEU A 256 -2.08 -1.86 19.78
CA LEU A 256 -2.12 -0.45 20.13
C LEU A 256 -1.41 -0.30 21.49
N ARG A 257 -0.09 -0.08 21.46
CA ARG A 257 0.73 0.17 22.66
C ARG A 257 1.40 1.52 22.55
N TYR A 258 0.65 2.57 22.85
CA TYR A 258 1.13 3.92 22.73
C TYR A 258 0.51 4.83 23.80
N GLY A 259 1.34 5.61 24.52
CA GLY A 259 0.86 6.62 25.46
C GLY A 259 -0.02 6.09 26.60
N GLY A 260 0.28 4.91 27.13
CA GLY A 260 -0.52 4.27 28.19
C GLY A 260 -1.74 3.47 27.69
N GLN A 261 -2.00 3.48 26.39
CA GLN A 261 -3.00 2.60 25.80
C GLN A 261 -2.40 1.21 25.54
N ASP A 262 -3.10 0.17 25.93
CA ASP A 262 -2.67 -1.23 25.71
C ASP A 262 -3.84 -2.06 25.22
N LEU A 263 -3.93 -2.23 23.91
CA LEU A 263 -4.92 -3.05 23.24
C LEU A 263 -4.24 -3.96 22.24
N SER A 264 -4.56 -5.23 22.32
CA SER A 264 -4.16 -6.22 21.33
C SER A 264 -5.38 -6.63 20.52
N LEU A 265 -5.38 -6.32 19.23
CA LEU A 265 -6.40 -6.80 18.30
C LEU A 265 -5.90 -8.12 17.71
N ILE A 266 -6.26 -9.23 18.36
CA ILE A 266 -6.02 -10.56 17.83
C ILE A 266 -7.24 -10.92 16.98
N HIS A 267 -7.04 -11.12 15.70
CA HIS A 267 -8.09 -11.64 14.83
C HIS A 267 -8.17 -13.15 15.05
N ILE A 268 -9.15 -13.62 15.80
CA ILE A 268 -9.46 -15.05 15.91
C ILE A 268 -10.22 -15.42 14.64
N SER A 269 -9.53 -16.00 13.66
CA SER A 269 -10.20 -16.65 12.55
C SER A 269 -10.74 -17.99 13.07
N GLU A 270 -12.05 -18.05 13.33
CA GLU A 270 -12.70 -19.34 13.46
C GLU A 270 -12.54 -20.13 12.15
N PRO A 271 -12.09 -21.39 12.20
CA PRO A 271 -12.06 -22.22 11.01
C PRO A 271 -13.50 -22.59 10.63
N THR A 272 -14.15 -21.77 9.81
CA THR A 272 -15.41 -22.14 9.16
C THR A 272 -15.10 -23.25 8.16
N ARG A 273 -15.11 -24.49 8.61
CA ARG A 273 -15.21 -25.65 7.73
C ARG A 273 -16.60 -25.65 7.09
N HIS A 274 -16.74 -25.01 5.96
CA HIS A 274 -17.85 -25.32 5.08
C HIS A 274 -17.54 -26.63 4.36
N LEU A 275 -17.98 -27.75 4.97
CA LEU A 275 -18.22 -28.97 4.24
C LEU A 275 -19.46 -28.74 3.35
N ARG A 276 -19.25 -28.47 2.07
CA ARG A 276 -20.29 -28.67 1.06
C ARG A 276 -20.20 -30.13 0.61
N ILE A 277 -21.23 -30.91 0.96
CA ILE A 277 -21.58 -32.19 0.36
C ILE A 277 -22.28 -31.93 -0.97
#